data_efec0601f94a5a7567b9e329fc06db98
#
_entry.id   efec0601f94a5a7567b9e329fc06db98
#
_cell.length_a   1.000
_cell.length_b   1.000
_cell.length_c   1.000
_cell.angle_alpha   90.00
_cell.angle_beta   90.00
_cell.angle_gamma   90.00
#
_symmetry.space_group_name_H-M   'P 1'
#
loop_
_entity.id
_entity.type
_entity.pdbx_description
1 polymer ?
#
loop_
_entity_poly.entity_id
_entity_poly.type
_entity_poly.pdbx_seq_one_letter_code
_entity_poly.pdbx_strand_id
1 'polypeptide(L)'
;GIKINYMAENNSILEKLDGLESRFEEVSTLITDPDVIADQKRYVKLTKEWKDLGDIMNARKRYISCLDSIKEAKNILANEDDADMKEMAREELQENESLQPKLEEEILVPKDPEDAKNVQMEIRAGTGGDEAALFAGDLFNMYKKYCDMKGWTLSITDVSEGAVGGYKEIDFAISGTD
;
A
#
# COMPACT_ATOMS: atom_id res chain seq x y z
N GLY A 1 -22.37 -23.14 4.64
CA GLY A 1 -22.53 -22.05 3.65
C GLY A 1 -21.29 -21.15 3.56
N ILE A 2 -20.56 -20.97 4.68
CA ILE A 2 -19.42 -20.01 4.76
C ILE A 2 -18.12 -20.57 4.10
N LYS A 3 -17.86 -21.88 4.21
CA LYS A 3 -16.66 -22.51 3.64
C LYS A 3 -16.60 -22.49 2.09
N ILE A 4 -17.75 -22.55 1.43
CA ILE A 4 -17.82 -22.62 -0.06
C ILE A 4 -17.55 -21.23 -0.66
N ASN A 5 -17.97 -20.16 0.02
CA ASN A 5 -17.74 -18.78 -0.45
C ASN A 5 -16.27 -18.38 -0.39
N TYR A 6 -15.57 -18.79 0.65
CA TYR A 6 -14.16 -18.43 0.88
C TYR A 6 -13.19 -19.04 -0.16
N MET A 7 -13.42 -20.31 -0.56
CA MET A 7 -12.62 -20.95 -1.61
C MET A 7 -12.92 -20.38 -3.01
N ALA A 8 -14.16 -19.95 -3.25
CA ALA A 8 -14.55 -19.35 -4.53
C ALA A 8 -13.94 -17.93 -4.69
N GLU A 9 -13.83 -17.15 -3.63
CA GLU A 9 -13.20 -15.83 -3.64
C GLU A 9 -11.70 -15.92 -3.88
N ASN A 10 -11.00 -16.84 -3.21
CA ASN A 10 -9.57 -17.06 -3.39
C ASN A 10 -9.23 -17.48 -4.83
N ASN A 11 -10.01 -18.38 -5.42
CA ASN A 11 -9.85 -18.77 -6.82
C ASN A 11 -10.09 -17.60 -7.78
N SER A 12 -11.08 -16.75 -7.51
CA SER A 12 -11.37 -15.57 -8.32
C SER A 12 -10.21 -14.54 -8.32
N ILE A 13 -9.54 -14.35 -7.18
CA ILE A 13 -8.36 -13.47 -7.08
C ILE A 13 -7.19 -14.07 -7.88
N LEU A 14 -6.90 -15.35 -7.71
CA LEU A 14 -5.81 -16.02 -8.42
C LEU A 14 -6.02 -16.04 -9.93
N GLU A 15 -7.25 -16.29 -10.40
CA GLU A 15 -7.59 -16.24 -11.85
C GLU A 15 -7.36 -14.86 -12.46
N LYS A 16 -7.71 -13.79 -11.74
CA LYS A 16 -7.43 -12.40 -12.18
C LYS A 16 -5.93 -12.13 -12.27
N LEU A 17 -5.14 -12.67 -11.34
CA LEU A 17 -3.69 -12.50 -11.30
C LEU A 17 -2.97 -13.25 -12.40
N ASP A 18 -3.49 -14.37 -12.88
CA ASP A 18 -2.89 -15.17 -13.98
C ASP A 18 -2.83 -14.38 -15.29
N GLY A 19 -3.87 -13.59 -15.61
CA GLY A 19 -3.85 -12.68 -16.77
C GLY A 19 -2.78 -11.57 -16.66
N LEU A 20 -2.52 -11.09 -15.44
CA LEU A 20 -1.48 -10.09 -15.19
C LEU A 20 -0.07 -10.67 -15.28
N GLU A 21 0.12 -11.95 -14.96
CA GLU A 21 1.41 -12.63 -15.10
C GLU A 21 1.86 -12.67 -16.56
N SER A 22 0.97 -13.06 -17.47
CA SER A 22 1.26 -13.05 -18.93
C SER A 22 1.61 -11.63 -19.42
N ARG A 23 0.93 -10.62 -18.92
CA ARG A 23 1.24 -9.22 -19.27
C ARG A 23 2.59 -8.78 -18.71
N PHE A 24 2.94 -9.20 -17.49
CA PHE A 24 4.24 -8.90 -16.89
C PHE A 24 5.39 -9.50 -17.71
N GLU A 25 5.24 -10.74 -18.17
CA GLU A 25 6.23 -11.40 -19.05
C GLU A 25 6.39 -10.67 -20.39
N GLU A 26 5.26 -10.29 -21.01
CA GLU A 26 5.27 -9.51 -22.25
C GLU A 26 6.02 -8.18 -22.07
N VAL A 27 5.66 -7.42 -21.05
CA VAL A 27 6.29 -6.12 -20.78
C VAL A 27 7.76 -6.27 -20.41
N SER A 28 8.12 -7.32 -19.65
CA SER A 28 9.52 -7.65 -19.33
C SER A 28 10.37 -7.88 -20.58
N THR A 29 9.78 -8.47 -21.61
CA THR A 29 10.44 -8.67 -22.90
C THR A 29 10.53 -7.33 -23.68
N LEU A 30 9.43 -6.58 -23.72
CA LEU A 30 9.37 -5.31 -24.48
C LEU A 30 10.35 -4.24 -23.97
N ILE A 31 10.58 -4.14 -22.67
CA ILE A 31 11.53 -3.14 -22.12
C ILE A 31 13.00 -3.44 -22.45
N THR A 32 13.29 -4.64 -22.94
CA THR A 32 14.63 -5.00 -23.42
C THR A 32 14.81 -4.86 -24.95
N ASP A 33 13.71 -4.55 -25.66
CA ASP A 33 13.72 -4.38 -27.12
C ASP A 33 14.40 -3.06 -27.50
N PRO A 34 15.43 -3.08 -28.40
CA PRO A 34 16.12 -1.87 -28.85
C PRO A 34 15.20 -0.81 -29.47
N ASP A 35 14.16 -1.22 -30.21
CA ASP A 35 13.22 -0.31 -30.84
C ASP A 35 12.32 0.41 -29.79
N VAL A 36 12.01 -0.28 -28.71
CA VAL A 36 11.28 0.29 -27.57
C VAL A 36 12.18 1.25 -26.78
N ILE A 37 13.43 0.89 -26.57
CA ILE A 37 14.42 1.72 -25.86
C ILE A 37 14.67 3.02 -26.63
N ALA A 38 14.69 2.98 -27.97
CA ALA A 38 14.83 4.15 -28.82
C ALA A 38 13.65 5.12 -28.73
N ASP A 39 12.45 4.63 -28.47
CA ASP A 39 11.26 5.46 -28.21
C ASP A 39 11.12 5.77 -26.72
N GLN A 40 11.71 6.87 -26.29
CA GLN A 40 11.76 7.28 -24.88
C GLN A 40 10.37 7.35 -24.21
N LYS A 41 9.32 7.81 -24.93
CA LYS A 41 7.97 7.90 -24.35
C LYS A 41 7.37 6.52 -24.10
N ARG A 42 7.56 5.63 -25.06
CA ARG A 42 7.10 4.24 -24.97
C ARG A 42 7.86 3.48 -23.89
N TYR A 43 9.17 3.65 -23.83
CA TYR A 43 10.04 3.04 -22.82
C TYR A 43 9.65 3.43 -21.40
N VAL A 44 9.47 4.73 -21.13
CA VAL A 44 9.05 5.22 -19.80
C VAL A 44 7.70 4.64 -19.39
N LYS A 45 6.73 4.60 -20.32
CA LYS A 45 5.40 4.02 -20.05
C LYS A 45 5.48 2.53 -19.71
N LEU A 46 6.22 1.76 -20.50
CA LEU A 46 6.37 0.32 -20.29
C LEU A 46 7.19 -0.01 -19.04
N THR A 47 8.21 0.78 -18.71
CA THR A 47 8.98 0.60 -17.47
C THR A 47 8.14 0.86 -16.23
N LYS A 48 7.25 1.87 -16.27
CA LYS A 48 6.29 2.11 -15.18
C LYS A 48 5.33 0.93 -15.05
N GLU A 49 4.74 0.48 -16.16
CA GLU A 49 3.84 -0.68 -16.18
C GLU A 49 4.54 -1.94 -15.65
N TRP A 50 5.78 -2.18 -16.05
CA TRP A 50 6.60 -3.30 -15.56
C TRP A 50 6.80 -3.26 -14.05
N LYS A 51 7.10 -2.08 -13.50
CA LYS A 51 7.26 -1.89 -12.05
C LYS A 51 5.95 -2.18 -11.31
N ASP A 52 4.84 -1.61 -11.77
CA ASP A 52 3.53 -1.78 -11.14
C ASP A 52 3.08 -3.26 -11.18
N LEU A 53 3.28 -3.95 -12.30
CA LEU A 53 3.01 -5.37 -12.42
C LEU A 53 3.95 -6.22 -11.56
N GLY A 54 5.22 -5.84 -11.43
CA GLY A 54 6.20 -6.51 -10.56
C GLY A 54 5.78 -6.46 -9.08
N ASP A 55 5.27 -5.35 -8.61
CA ASP A 55 4.73 -5.21 -7.25
C ASP A 55 3.54 -6.16 -7.04
N ILE A 56 2.63 -6.25 -8.02
CA ILE A 56 1.49 -7.17 -7.98
C ILE A 56 1.95 -8.64 -7.99
N MET A 57 2.97 -9.00 -8.80
CA MET A 57 3.52 -10.35 -8.83
C MET A 57 4.17 -10.74 -7.49
N ASN A 58 4.84 -9.81 -6.82
CA ASN A 58 5.37 -10.02 -5.48
C ASN A 58 4.24 -10.23 -4.45
N ALA A 59 3.19 -9.43 -4.50
CA ALA A 59 2.02 -9.60 -3.64
C ALA A 59 1.33 -10.96 -3.90
N ARG A 60 1.19 -11.37 -5.16
CA ARG A 60 0.67 -12.72 -5.54
C ARG A 60 1.49 -13.84 -4.90
N LYS A 61 2.81 -13.76 -4.99
CA LYS A 61 3.70 -14.78 -4.41
C LYS A 61 3.51 -14.89 -2.89
N ARG A 62 3.44 -13.76 -2.22
CA ARG A 62 3.19 -13.70 -0.76
C ARG A 62 1.81 -14.26 -0.41
N TYR A 63 0.79 -13.95 -1.22
CA TYR A 63 -0.57 -14.43 -1.03
C TYR A 63 -0.67 -15.94 -1.18
N ILE A 64 -0.06 -16.53 -2.22
CA ILE A 64 -0.01 -17.99 -2.40
C ILE A 64 0.70 -18.65 -1.22
N SER A 65 1.86 -18.13 -0.80
CA SER A 65 2.58 -18.65 0.36
C SER A 65 1.73 -18.60 1.64
N CYS A 66 0.98 -17.52 1.85
CA CYS A 66 0.07 -17.38 2.99
C CYS A 66 -1.05 -18.43 2.96
N LEU A 67 -1.66 -18.68 1.78
CA LEU A 67 -2.70 -19.71 1.62
C LEU A 67 -2.15 -21.12 1.87
N ASP A 68 -0.94 -21.41 1.39
CA ASP A 68 -0.28 -22.70 1.61
C ASP A 68 0.05 -22.91 3.09
N SER A 69 0.57 -21.90 3.80
CA SER A 69 0.79 -21.96 5.24
C SER A 69 -0.50 -22.18 6.03
N ILE A 70 -1.58 -21.51 5.68
CA ILE A 70 -2.91 -21.74 6.30
C ILE A 70 -3.36 -23.19 6.11
N LYS A 71 -3.19 -23.71 4.90
CA LYS A 71 -3.57 -25.10 4.57
C LYS A 71 -2.74 -26.11 5.34
N GLU A 72 -1.42 -25.90 5.42
CA GLU A 72 -0.50 -26.76 6.15
C GLU A 72 -0.78 -26.74 7.65
N ALA A 73 -0.92 -25.56 8.25
CA ALA A 73 -1.25 -25.42 9.66
C ALA A 73 -2.60 -26.13 10.01
N LYS A 74 -3.62 -26.01 9.17
CA LYS A 74 -4.89 -26.73 9.35
C LYS A 74 -4.73 -28.26 9.23
N ASN A 75 -3.83 -28.72 8.36
CA ASN A 75 -3.54 -30.14 8.20
C ASN A 75 -2.82 -30.71 9.44
N ILE A 76 -1.83 -29.97 9.97
CA ILE A 76 -1.11 -30.34 11.21
C ILE A 76 -2.11 -30.40 12.40
N LEU A 77 -2.96 -29.40 12.57
CA LEU A 77 -3.96 -29.38 13.63
C LEU A 77 -4.95 -30.54 13.57
N ALA A 78 -5.24 -31.03 12.36
CA ALA A 78 -6.20 -32.13 12.14
C ALA A 78 -5.59 -33.52 12.32
N ASN A 79 -4.32 -33.70 11.97
CA ASN A 79 -3.73 -35.04 11.79
C ASN A 79 -2.53 -35.30 12.72
N GLU A 80 -1.92 -34.29 13.33
CA GLU A 80 -0.78 -34.44 14.21
C GLU A 80 -1.25 -34.67 15.66
N ASP A 81 -0.53 -35.51 16.42
CA ASP A 81 -0.82 -35.79 17.82
C ASP A 81 0.08 -35.04 18.80
N ASP A 82 1.23 -34.53 18.32
CA ASP A 82 2.19 -33.78 19.10
C ASP A 82 1.63 -32.42 19.54
N ALA A 83 1.64 -32.16 20.84
CA ALA A 83 1.08 -30.94 21.42
C ALA A 83 1.87 -29.68 21.04
N ASP A 84 3.21 -29.78 20.96
CA ASP A 84 4.08 -28.66 20.65
C ASP A 84 3.93 -28.29 19.17
N MET A 85 3.85 -29.27 18.28
CA MET A 85 3.58 -29.03 16.86
C MET A 85 2.19 -28.42 16.64
N LYS A 86 1.18 -28.84 17.40
CA LYS A 86 -0.14 -28.22 17.33
C LYS A 86 -0.14 -26.76 17.82
N GLU A 87 0.64 -26.44 18.84
CA GLU A 87 0.73 -25.06 19.33
C GLU A 87 1.38 -24.16 18.28
N MET A 88 2.51 -24.58 17.71
CA MET A 88 3.16 -23.86 16.61
C MET A 88 2.21 -23.65 15.42
N ALA A 89 1.46 -24.70 15.05
CA ALA A 89 0.50 -24.60 13.94
C ALA A 89 -0.67 -23.65 14.25
N ARG A 90 -1.10 -23.50 15.51
CA ARG A 90 -2.10 -22.51 15.90
C ARG A 90 -1.58 -21.08 15.76
N GLU A 91 -0.37 -20.82 16.21
CA GLU A 91 0.28 -19.51 16.08
C GLU A 91 0.45 -19.13 14.60
N GLU A 92 0.97 -20.04 13.79
CA GLU A 92 1.14 -19.84 12.36
C GLU A 92 -0.20 -19.61 11.62
N LEU A 93 -1.23 -20.38 11.99
CA LEU A 93 -2.56 -20.21 11.44
C LEU A 93 -3.13 -18.82 11.77
N GLN A 94 -3.03 -18.40 13.02
CA GLN A 94 -3.52 -17.09 13.46
C GLN A 94 -2.80 -15.93 12.75
N GLU A 95 -1.48 -16.03 12.61
CA GLU A 95 -0.67 -15.03 11.91
C GLU A 95 -1.09 -14.92 10.43
N ASN A 96 -1.15 -16.04 9.72
CA ASN A 96 -1.50 -16.05 8.30
C ASN A 96 -2.97 -15.70 8.04
N GLU A 97 -3.92 -16.11 8.89
CA GLU A 97 -5.32 -15.69 8.78
C GLU A 97 -5.50 -14.17 9.02
N SER A 98 -4.61 -13.53 9.80
CA SER A 98 -4.59 -12.08 9.96
C SER A 98 -3.89 -11.34 8.81
N LEU A 99 -2.94 -11.99 8.16
CA LEU A 99 -2.17 -11.45 7.03
C LEU A 99 -2.97 -11.52 5.72
N GLN A 100 -3.75 -12.57 5.52
CA GLN A 100 -4.48 -12.82 4.29
C GLN A 100 -5.33 -11.62 3.80
N PRO A 101 -6.22 -11.00 4.61
CA PRO A 101 -7.03 -9.88 4.14
C PRO A 101 -6.21 -8.66 3.74
N LYS A 102 -5.05 -8.45 4.35
CA LYS A 102 -4.12 -7.34 4.00
C LYS A 102 -3.50 -7.58 2.62
N LEU A 103 -3.13 -8.82 2.32
CA LEU A 103 -2.59 -9.20 1.02
C LEU A 103 -3.65 -9.13 -0.08
N GLU A 104 -4.90 -9.49 0.22
CA GLU A 104 -6.03 -9.35 -0.69
C GLU A 104 -6.30 -7.88 -1.01
N GLU A 105 -6.26 -6.99 -0.02
CA GLU A 105 -6.39 -5.55 -0.22
C GLU A 105 -5.26 -5.00 -1.09
N GLU A 106 -4.01 -5.37 -0.83
CA GLU A 106 -2.84 -4.97 -1.62
C GLU A 106 -2.98 -5.36 -3.11
N ILE A 107 -3.59 -6.51 -3.39
CA ILE A 107 -3.80 -7.02 -4.75
C ILE A 107 -5.00 -6.36 -5.43
N LEU A 108 -6.10 -6.15 -4.71
CA LEU A 108 -7.38 -5.72 -5.28
C LEU A 108 -7.51 -4.20 -5.41
N VAL A 109 -6.77 -3.45 -4.59
CA VAL A 109 -6.78 -1.98 -4.65
C VAL A 109 -5.69 -1.52 -5.62
N PRO A 110 -6.06 -1.01 -6.82
CA PRO A 110 -5.07 -0.43 -7.72
C PRO A 110 -4.43 0.76 -7.03
N LYS A 111 -3.09 0.83 -7.02
CA LYS A 111 -2.39 2.03 -6.59
C LYS A 111 -2.80 3.18 -7.51
N ASP A 112 -3.37 4.24 -6.93
CA ASP A 112 -3.67 5.45 -7.67
C ASP A 112 -2.34 6.08 -8.10
N PRO A 113 -2.13 6.37 -9.40
CA PRO A 113 -0.95 7.10 -9.85
C PRO A 113 -0.77 8.46 -9.16
N GLU A 114 -1.85 9.03 -8.63
CA GLU A 114 -1.83 10.28 -7.87
C GLU A 114 -1.25 10.08 -6.47
N ASP A 115 -1.33 8.88 -5.88
CA ASP A 115 -0.80 8.59 -4.52
C ASP A 115 0.72 8.80 -4.42
N ALA A 116 1.44 8.65 -5.52
CA ALA A 116 2.89 8.87 -5.58
C ALA A 116 3.29 10.33 -5.85
N LYS A 117 2.33 11.25 -6.01
CA LYS A 117 2.61 12.66 -6.28
C LYS A 117 2.87 13.43 -4.98
N ASN A 118 3.78 14.40 -5.08
CA ASN A 118 3.95 15.39 -4.03
C ASN A 118 2.67 16.20 -3.85
N VAL A 119 2.33 16.51 -2.61
CA VAL A 119 1.10 17.21 -2.24
C VAL A 119 1.44 18.61 -1.76
N GLN A 120 0.69 19.61 -2.23
CA GLN A 120 0.64 20.94 -1.67
C GLN A 120 -0.57 21.03 -0.75
N MET A 121 -0.34 21.42 0.49
CA MET A 121 -1.38 21.58 1.51
C MET A 121 -1.43 23.00 2.01
N GLU A 122 -2.65 23.47 2.25
CA GLU A 122 -2.95 24.77 2.83
C GLU A 122 -3.89 24.56 4.02
N ILE A 123 -3.57 25.15 5.16
CA ILE A 123 -4.44 25.19 6.34
C ILE A 123 -4.72 26.64 6.67
N ARG A 124 -6.01 27.03 6.67
CA ARG A 124 -6.48 28.36 7.01
C ARG A 124 -7.39 28.35 8.23
N ALA A 125 -7.15 29.24 9.16
CA ALA A 125 -8.01 29.42 10.33
C ALA A 125 -9.39 30.01 9.99
N GLY A 126 -9.56 30.60 8.81
CA GLY A 126 -10.81 31.24 8.39
C GLY A 126 -11.19 32.41 9.31
N THR A 127 -12.48 32.53 9.62
CA THR A 127 -13.03 33.64 10.45
C THR A 127 -13.07 33.32 11.94
N GLY A 128 -12.49 32.19 12.38
CA GLY A 128 -12.62 31.69 13.75
C GLY A 128 -11.73 32.41 14.79
N GLY A 129 -10.93 33.39 14.40
CA GLY A 129 -10.06 34.14 15.32
C GLY A 129 -8.92 33.30 15.93
N ASP A 130 -8.54 33.63 17.17
CA ASP A 130 -7.38 33.07 17.86
C ASP A 130 -7.51 31.55 18.11
N GLU A 131 -8.69 31.08 18.49
CA GLU A 131 -8.94 29.65 18.73
C GLU A 131 -8.78 28.84 17.43
N ALA A 132 -9.28 29.35 16.33
CA ALA A 132 -9.12 28.69 15.02
C ALA A 132 -7.65 28.70 14.56
N ALA A 133 -6.88 29.76 14.87
CA ALA A 133 -5.46 29.78 14.58
C ALA A 133 -4.67 28.74 15.41
N LEU A 134 -5.02 28.55 16.66
CA LEU A 134 -4.44 27.50 17.52
C LEU A 134 -4.77 26.09 16.97
N PHE A 135 -6.01 25.87 16.55
CA PHE A 135 -6.44 24.61 15.96
C PHE A 135 -5.71 24.33 14.63
N ALA A 136 -5.50 25.35 13.79
CA ALA A 136 -4.68 25.21 12.59
C ALA A 136 -3.24 24.78 12.92
N GLY A 137 -2.68 25.28 14.00
CA GLY A 137 -1.38 24.84 14.53
C GLY A 137 -1.38 23.37 14.95
N ASP A 138 -2.42 22.91 15.63
CA ASP A 138 -2.57 21.52 16.04
C ASP A 138 -2.71 20.59 14.83
N LEU A 139 -3.50 20.95 13.82
CA LEU A 139 -3.60 20.22 12.56
C LEU A 139 -2.26 20.12 11.84
N PHE A 140 -1.53 21.21 11.71
CA PHE A 140 -0.20 21.21 11.11
C PHE A 140 0.75 20.25 11.84
N ASN A 141 0.77 20.30 13.18
CA ASN A 141 1.59 19.42 14.00
C ASN A 141 1.21 17.94 13.83
N MET A 142 -0.07 17.63 13.64
CA MET A 142 -0.56 16.28 13.33
C MET A 142 0.03 15.80 12.01
N TYR A 143 -0.06 16.57 10.93
CA TYR A 143 0.51 16.23 9.63
C TYR A 143 2.03 16.09 9.69
N LYS A 144 2.72 17.00 10.41
CA LYS A 144 4.17 16.91 10.59
C LYS A 144 4.58 15.60 11.26
N LYS A 145 3.94 15.20 12.34
CA LYS A 145 4.20 13.93 13.02
C LYS A 145 3.90 12.73 12.13
N TYR A 146 2.84 12.80 11.32
CA TYR A 146 2.52 11.74 10.37
C TYR A 146 3.59 11.61 9.30
N CYS A 147 4.08 12.71 8.73
CA CYS A 147 5.19 12.70 7.78
C CYS A 147 6.46 12.11 8.41
N ASP A 148 6.79 12.49 9.64
CA ASP A 148 7.95 11.94 10.35
C ASP A 148 7.83 10.43 10.54
N MET A 149 6.64 9.92 10.88
CA MET A 149 6.38 8.46 11.00
C MET A 149 6.53 7.72 9.68
N LYS A 150 6.16 8.34 8.56
CA LYS A 150 6.24 7.78 7.21
C LYS A 150 7.63 7.99 6.56
N GLY A 151 8.51 8.78 7.17
CA GLY A 151 9.78 9.17 6.57
C GLY A 151 9.64 10.14 5.39
N TRP A 152 8.51 10.85 5.31
CA TRP A 152 8.25 11.84 4.28
C TRP A 152 8.85 13.20 4.65
N THR A 153 9.19 13.99 3.66
CA THR A 153 9.71 15.36 3.84
C THR A 153 8.57 16.34 3.78
N LEU A 154 8.44 17.18 4.84
CA LEU A 154 7.51 18.30 4.90
C LEU A 154 8.30 19.62 4.84
N SER A 155 7.97 20.48 3.88
CA SER A 155 8.59 21.79 3.68
C SER A 155 7.55 22.89 3.72
N ILE A 156 7.70 23.84 4.65
CA ILE A 156 6.83 25.03 4.74
C ILE A 156 7.17 25.95 3.57
N THR A 157 6.17 26.37 2.80
CA THR A 157 6.31 27.27 1.65
C THR A 157 5.88 28.68 1.96
N ASP A 158 4.85 28.85 2.79
CA ASP A 158 4.43 30.16 3.31
C ASP A 158 3.78 30.02 4.68
N VAL A 159 3.82 31.08 5.50
CA VAL A 159 3.26 31.07 6.84
C VAL A 159 2.80 32.46 7.29
N SER A 160 1.61 32.50 7.86
CA SER A 160 1.07 33.66 8.58
C SER A 160 0.67 33.23 9.98
N GLU A 161 1.36 33.74 10.98
CA GLU A 161 1.17 33.38 12.39
C GLU A 161 -0.09 34.02 12.99
N GLY A 162 -0.71 33.32 13.97
CA GLY A 162 -1.78 33.83 14.78
C GLY A 162 -1.24 34.80 15.88
N ALA A 163 -2.08 35.73 16.32
CA ALA A 163 -1.69 36.73 17.31
C ALA A 163 -1.33 36.11 18.68
N VAL A 164 -1.94 35.01 19.05
CA VAL A 164 -1.73 34.31 20.32
C VAL A 164 -1.06 32.93 20.14
N GLY A 165 -0.51 32.67 18.94
CA GLY A 165 0.07 31.40 18.53
C GLY A 165 -0.76 30.69 17.47
N GLY A 166 -0.27 29.57 17.00
CA GLY A 166 -0.85 28.85 15.84
C GLY A 166 -0.68 29.61 14.52
N TYR A 167 -1.52 29.32 13.54
CA TYR A 167 -1.40 29.92 12.21
C TYR A 167 -2.73 30.48 11.74
N LYS A 168 -2.71 31.69 11.17
CA LYS A 168 -3.82 32.20 10.36
C LYS A 168 -3.89 31.46 9.04
N GLU A 169 -2.71 31.16 8.48
CA GLU A 169 -2.53 30.40 7.26
C GLU A 169 -1.13 29.76 7.28
N ILE A 170 -1.05 28.51 6.86
CA ILE A 170 0.20 27.80 6.65
C ILE A 170 0.11 26.92 5.42
N ASP A 171 1.05 27.14 4.49
CA ASP A 171 1.21 26.39 3.25
C ASP A 171 2.45 25.51 3.34
N PHE A 172 2.34 24.28 2.96
CA PHE A 172 3.45 23.34 3.00
C PHE A 172 3.34 22.28 1.92
N ALA A 173 4.49 21.80 1.47
CA ALA A 173 4.63 20.71 0.55
C ALA A 173 5.02 19.43 1.29
N ILE A 174 4.42 18.32 0.91
CA ILE A 174 4.80 16.98 1.38
C ILE A 174 5.34 16.20 0.19
N SER A 175 6.51 15.60 0.36
CA SER A 175 7.15 14.72 -0.62
C SER A 175 7.69 13.48 0.06
N GLY A 176 7.55 12.35 -0.61
CA GLY A 176 8.02 11.07 -0.12
C GLY A 176 7.61 9.94 -1.04
N THR A 177 8.13 8.75 -0.76
CA THR A 177 7.75 7.51 -1.43
C THR A 177 7.27 6.52 -0.37
N ASP A 178 6.21 5.80 -0.65
CA ASP A 178 5.79 4.64 0.16
C ASP A 178 6.74 3.47 -0.03
#